data_ed2829461b8e1ea4eaa8795547ab6ef4
#
_entry.id   ed2829461b8e1ea4eaa8795547ab6ef4
#
_cell.length_a   1.000
_cell.length_b   1.000
_cell.length_c   1.000
_cell.angle_alpha   90.00
_cell.angle_beta   90.00
_cell.angle_gamma   90.00
#
_symmetry.space_group_name_H-M   'P 1'
#
loop_
_entity.id
_entity.type
_entity.pdbx_description
1 polymer ?
#
loop_
_entity_poly.entity_id
_entity_poly.type
_entity_poly.pdbx_seq_one_letter_code
_entity_poly.pdbx_strand_id
1 'polypeptide(L)'
;MATTGLPANEFYAEGTISSADITDTAVGKLGHANGVVLVPAYGAGKAVELISALLILEFDTAAYTGGGNTSINISGGGAVLTGVATAAQFIQQGADIMIQLVPLATTYLTL
;
A
#
# COMPACT_ATOMS: atom_id res chain seq x y z
N MET A 1 -4.96 30.46 -3.32
CA MET A 1 -4.86 29.00 -3.30
C MET A 1 -3.94 28.57 -2.18
N ALA A 2 -4.24 27.50 -1.55
CA ALA A 2 -3.34 26.94 -0.57
C ALA A 2 -2.04 26.53 -1.27
N THR A 3 -0.92 27.00 -0.79
CA THR A 3 0.37 26.74 -1.40
C THR A 3 1.20 25.77 -0.59
N THR A 4 0.77 25.46 0.62
CA THR A 4 1.54 24.69 1.57
C THR A 4 0.81 23.43 2.03
N GLY A 5 -0.36 23.14 1.49
CA GLY A 5 -1.15 21.99 1.85
C GLY A 5 -1.81 21.35 0.66
N LEU A 6 -2.47 20.24 0.91
CA LEU A 6 -3.27 19.56 -0.10
C LEU A 6 -4.57 20.33 -0.34
N PRO A 7 -5.17 20.23 -1.55
CA PRO A 7 -6.52 20.73 -1.77
C PRO A 7 -7.51 20.15 -0.76
N ALA A 8 -8.63 20.82 -0.56
CA ALA A 8 -9.61 20.43 0.47
C ALA A 8 -10.15 19.02 0.31
N ASN A 9 -10.13 18.47 -0.90
CA ASN A 9 -10.61 17.11 -1.21
C ASN A 9 -9.50 16.08 -1.30
N GLU A 10 -8.26 16.44 -0.98
CA GLU A 10 -7.14 15.54 -0.93
C GLU A 10 -6.64 15.41 0.50
N PHE A 11 -6.04 14.28 0.80
CA PHE A 11 -5.45 14.03 2.12
C PHE A 11 -4.24 13.14 2.01
N TYR A 12 -3.44 13.14 3.06
CA TYR A 12 -2.26 12.34 3.22
C TYR A 12 -2.47 11.36 4.38
N ALA A 13 -2.21 10.10 4.15
CA ALA A 13 -2.25 9.08 5.18
C ALA A 13 -0.89 8.41 5.30
N GLU A 14 -0.46 8.15 6.51
CA GLU A 14 0.83 7.55 6.81
C GLU A 14 0.67 6.51 7.89
N GLY A 15 1.45 5.44 7.83
CA GLY A 15 1.42 4.39 8.83
C GLY A 15 2.69 3.56 8.78
N THR A 16 2.91 2.80 9.85
CA THR A 16 4.05 1.90 9.98
C THR A 16 3.55 0.48 10.16
N ILE A 17 4.18 -0.46 9.45
CA ILE A 17 3.90 -1.88 9.58
C ILE A 17 5.14 -2.52 10.22
N SER A 18 4.97 -3.13 11.40
CA SER A 18 6.07 -3.79 12.09
C SER A 18 6.52 -5.06 11.37
N SER A 19 7.74 -5.50 11.63
CA SER A 19 8.23 -6.74 11.03
C SER A 19 7.39 -7.95 11.42
N ALA A 20 6.85 -7.97 12.64
CA ALA A 20 5.95 -9.03 13.05
C ALA A 20 4.66 -9.05 12.23
N ASP A 21 4.14 -7.87 11.88
CA ASP A 21 2.92 -7.76 11.08
C ASP A 21 3.16 -8.08 9.60
N ILE A 22 4.37 -7.89 9.11
CA ILE A 22 4.72 -8.25 7.72
C ILE A 22 4.60 -9.75 7.51
N THR A 23 5.02 -10.55 8.48
CA THR A 23 5.00 -12.02 8.39
C THR A 23 3.75 -12.66 8.96
N ASP A 24 2.92 -11.90 9.64
CA ASP A 24 1.69 -12.42 10.26
C ASP A 24 0.60 -12.58 9.20
N THR A 25 -0.06 -13.73 9.23
CA THR A 25 -1.13 -14.07 8.29
C THR A 25 -2.54 -13.83 8.83
N ALA A 26 -2.67 -13.29 10.03
CA ALA A 26 -3.97 -12.95 10.59
C ALA A 26 -4.65 -11.81 9.83
N VAL A 27 -5.96 -11.72 9.96
CA VAL A 27 -6.74 -10.63 9.32
C VAL A 27 -6.22 -9.28 9.79
N GLY A 28 -6.04 -8.37 8.85
CA GLY A 28 -5.51 -7.03 9.12
C GLY A 28 -4.00 -6.93 9.07
N LYS A 29 -3.30 -8.02 8.84
CA LYS A 29 -1.84 -8.07 8.74
C LYS A 29 -1.40 -8.18 7.28
N LEU A 30 -0.16 -7.80 7.01
CA LEU A 30 0.33 -7.76 5.62
C LEU A 30 0.39 -9.13 4.98
N GLY A 31 0.66 -10.17 5.76
CA GLY A 31 0.68 -11.55 5.25
C GLY A 31 -0.68 -12.15 4.94
N HIS A 32 -1.78 -11.49 5.30
CA HIS A 32 -3.12 -11.94 4.96
C HIS A 32 -3.46 -11.54 3.53
N ALA A 33 -4.32 -12.34 2.87
CA ALA A 33 -4.74 -12.07 1.48
C ALA A 33 -5.37 -10.68 1.29
N ASN A 34 -6.04 -10.17 2.31
CA ASN A 34 -6.66 -8.84 2.26
C ASN A 34 -5.68 -7.71 2.64
N GLY A 35 -4.52 -8.04 3.19
CA GLY A 35 -3.50 -7.06 3.54
C GLY A 35 -3.90 -6.09 4.64
N VAL A 36 -3.19 -4.98 4.69
CA VAL A 36 -3.38 -3.90 5.67
C VAL A 36 -4.27 -2.82 5.08
N VAL A 37 -5.25 -2.36 5.84
CA VAL A 37 -6.08 -1.21 5.43
C VAL A 37 -5.28 0.07 5.58
N LEU A 38 -5.07 0.78 4.47
CA LEU A 38 -4.41 2.08 4.48
C LEU A 38 -5.41 3.22 4.69
N VAL A 39 -6.54 3.13 4.01
CA VAL A 39 -7.60 4.13 4.08
C VAL A 39 -8.94 3.41 4.19
N PRO A 40 -9.70 3.64 5.26
CA PRO A 40 -11.01 3.03 5.40
C PRO A 40 -12.02 3.64 4.42
N ALA A 41 -13.09 2.92 4.15
CA ALA A 41 -14.18 3.42 3.34
C ALA A 41 -14.88 4.60 4.02
N TYR A 42 -15.26 5.60 3.22
CA TYR A 42 -15.92 6.81 3.73
C TYR A 42 -17.46 6.71 3.72
N GLY A 43 -18.01 5.58 3.31
CA GLY A 43 -19.44 5.33 3.33
C GLY A 43 -20.08 5.35 1.95
N ALA A 44 -21.38 5.11 1.92
CA ALA A 44 -22.14 5.01 0.68
C ALA A 44 -22.09 6.32 -0.13
N GLY A 45 -21.99 6.19 -1.41
CA GLY A 45 -21.92 7.34 -2.33
C GLY A 45 -20.60 8.08 -2.33
N LYS A 46 -19.58 7.53 -1.69
CA LYS A 46 -18.25 8.14 -1.63
C LYS A 46 -17.21 7.19 -2.19
N ALA A 47 -16.21 7.75 -2.86
CA ALA A 47 -15.10 6.98 -3.43
C ALA A 47 -13.77 7.65 -3.01
N VAL A 48 -12.74 6.82 -2.92
CA VAL A 48 -11.37 7.28 -2.66
C VAL A 48 -10.53 6.99 -3.90
N GLU A 49 -9.88 8.01 -4.41
CA GLU A 49 -8.95 7.89 -5.52
C GLU A 49 -7.52 7.93 -4.99
N LEU A 50 -6.70 6.97 -5.41
CA LEU A 50 -5.30 6.97 -5.09
C LEU A 50 -4.54 7.86 -6.07
N ILE A 51 -3.81 8.84 -5.54
CA ILE A 51 -2.94 9.69 -6.34
C ILE A 51 -1.55 9.08 -6.46
N SER A 52 -0.95 8.72 -5.35
CA SER A 52 0.32 8.01 -5.31
C SER A 52 0.58 7.46 -3.92
N ALA A 53 1.50 6.52 -3.82
CA ALA A 53 1.95 6.00 -2.54
C ALA A 53 3.46 5.80 -2.54
N LEU A 54 4.07 6.04 -1.40
CA LEU A 54 5.48 5.82 -1.17
C LEU A 54 5.62 4.73 -0.11
N LEU A 55 6.34 3.68 -0.44
CA LEU A 55 6.62 2.58 0.48
C LEU A 55 8.10 2.59 0.82
N ILE A 56 8.39 2.53 2.11
CA ILE A 56 9.75 2.50 2.62
C ILE A 56 9.93 1.21 3.38
N LEU A 57 10.92 0.42 2.98
CA LEU A 57 11.36 -0.75 3.72
C LEU A 57 12.59 -0.34 4.52
N GLU A 58 12.50 -0.42 5.84
CA GLU A 58 13.62 -0.22 6.73
C GLU A 58 14.22 -1.59 7.04
N PHE A 59 15.41 -1.82 6.52
CA PHE A 59 16.14 -3.07 6.74
C PHE A 59 16.83 -3.03 8.12
N ASP A 60 16.74 -4.13 8.85
CA ASP A 60 17.42 -4.23 10.14
C ASP A 60 18.58 -5.25 10.06
N THR A 61 18.30 -6.52 10.24
CA THR A 61 19.35 -7.54 10.38
C THR A 61 19.34 -8.60 9.32
N ALA A 62 18.19 -8.92 8.77
CA ALA A 62 18.05 -9.96 7.76
C ALA A 62 16.92 -9.65 6.80
N ALA A 63 17.12 -9.93 5.53
CA ALA A 63 16.07 -9.80 4.53
C ALA A 63 14.97 -10.84 4.77
N TYR A 64 13.75 -10.48 4.42
CA TYR A 64 12.66 -11.44 4.42
C TYR A 64 12.90 -12.49 3.33
N THR A 65 12.49 -13.71 3.61
CA THR A 65 12.53 -14.82 2.64
C THR A 65 11.09 -15.17 2.27
N GLY A 66 10.89 -15.49 1.00
CA GLY A 66 9.53 -15.72 0.52
C GLY A 66 8.75 -14.42 0.39
N GLY A 67 7.46 -14.49 0.59
CA GLY A 67 6.57 -13.35 0.38
C GLY A 67 6.15 -13.22 -1.07
N GLY A 68 5.25 -12.32 -1.32
CA GLY A 68 4.69 -12.08 -2.63
C GLY A 68 4.90 -10.65 -3.12
N ASN A 69 4.22 -10.34 -4.19
CA ASN A 69 4.23 -9.01 -4.76
C ASN A 69 3.46 -8.03 -3.85
N THR A 70 3.89 -6.79 -3.89
CA THR A 70 3.26 -5.70 -3.13
C THR A 70 2.55 -4.75 -4.08
N SER A 71 1.31 -4.44 -3.78
CA SER A 71 0.51 -3.47 -4.54
C SER A 71 -0.53 -2.85 -3.62
N ILE A 72 -1.18 -1.81 -4.09
CA ILE A 72 -2.33 -1.23 -3.40
C ILE A 72 -3.59 -1.61 -4.17
N ASN A 73 -4.56 -2.12 -3.46
CA ASN A 73 -5.77 -2.69 -4.02
C ASN A 73 -7.00 -2.05 -3.38
N ILE A 74 -8.13 -2.19 -4.05
CA ILE A 74 -9.42 -2.01 -3.40
C ILE A 74 -9.57 -3.11 -2.35
N SER A 75 -10.24 -2.78 -1.26
CA SER A 75 -10.43 -3.64 -0.09
C SER A 75 -10.76 -5.10 -0.43
N GLY A 76 -10.28 -6.01 0.41
CA GLY A 76 -10.58 -7.42 0.30
C GLY A 76 -9.91 -8.14 -0.87
N GLY A 77 -8.79 -7.64 -1.35
CA GLY A 77 -8.11 -8.25 -2.51
C GLY A 77 -8.81 -7.96 -3.82
N GLY A 78 -9.59 -6.89 -3.88
CA GLY A 78 -10.25 -6.44 -5.11
C GLY A 78 -9.28 -5.91 -6.17
N ALA A 79 -9.76 -5.07 -7.06
CA ALA A 79 -8.97 -4.59 -8.19
C ALA A 79 -7.67 -3.93 -7.73
N VAL A 80 -6.58 -4.25 -8.41
CA VAL A 80 -5.27 -3.64 -8.18
C VAL A 80 -5.28 -2.22 -8.73
N LEU A 81 -4.91 -1.27 -7.89
CA LEU A 81 -4.92 0.15 -8.25
C LEU A 81 -3.59 0.64 -8.79
N THR A 82 -2.49 -0.04 -8.45
CA THR A 82 -1.13 0.43 -8.76
C THR A 82 -0.36 -0.62 -9.55
N GLY A 83 0.80 -0.21 -10.04
CA GLY A 83 1.81 -1.16 -10.46
C GLY A 83 2.20 -2.08 -9.31
N VAL A 84 2.86 -3.16 -9.62
CA VAL A 84 3.21 -4.21 -8.67
C VAL A 84 4.72 -4.21 -8.45
N ALA A 85 5.15 -4.15 -7.19
CA ALA A 85 6.53 -4.40 -6.82
C ALA A 85 6.68 -5.89 -6.52
N THR A 86 7.57 -6.57 -7.22
CA THR A 86 7.82 -8.00 -6.95
C THR A 86 8.49 -8.18 -5.59
N ALA A 87 8.45 -9.38 -5.06
CA ALA A 87 9.10 -9.68 -3.79
C ALA A 87 10.58 -9.29 -3.81
N ALA A 88 11.28 -9.64 -4.88
CA ALA A 88 12.71 -9.29 -5.02
C ALA A 88 12.96 -7.79 -5.12
N GLN A 89 12.01 -7.04 -5.66
CA GLN A 89 12.16 -5.58 -5.81
C GLN A 89 11.92 -4.81 -4.52
N PHE A 90 11.17 -5.35 -3.59
CA PHE A 90 10.82 -4.62 -2.38
C PHE A 90 11.00 -5.45 -1.11
N ILE A 91 10.10 -6.38 -0.83
CA ILE A 91 10.03 -7.02 0.49
C ILE A 91 11.27 -7.85 0.83
N GLN A 92 11.96 -8.40 -0.18
CA GLN A 92 13.16 -9.22 0.02
C GLN A 92 14.46 -8.43 -0.09
N GLN A 93 14.42 -7.13 -0.13
CA GLN A 93 15.63 -6.33 -0.21
C GLN A 93 16.45 -6.45 1.08
N GLY A 94 17.76 -6.49 0.93
CA GLY A 94 18.72 -6.58 2.04
C GLY A 94 19.29 -5.23 2.47
N ALA A 95 18.60 -4.15 2.18
CA ALA A 95 18.99 -2.79 2.55
C ALA A 95 17.73 -1.92 2.59
N ASP A 96 17.85 -0.74 3.15
CA ASP A 96 16.77 0.23 3.09
C ASP A 96 16.43 0.53 1.64
N ILE A 97 15.15 0.49 1.32
CA ILE A 97 14.69 0.79 -0.02
C ILE A 97 13.38 1.57 0.02
N MET A 98 13.23 2.43 -0.94
CA MET A 98 12.05 3.24 -1.11
C MET A 98 11.51 3.05 -2.52
N ILE A 99 10.23 2.74 -2.64
CA ILE A 99 9.57 2.62 -3.93
C ILE A 99 8.34 3.50 -3.97
N GLN A 100 8.02 3.98 -5.16
CA GLN A 100 6.79 4.72 -5.39
C GLN A 100 5.83 3.84 -6.18
N LEU A 101 4.61 3.71 -5.68
CA LEU A 101 3.52 3.06 -6.37
C LEU A 101 2.60 4.14 -6.93
N VAL A 102 2.35 4.08 -8.23
CA VAL A 102 1.49 5.03 -8.91
C VAL A 102 0.28 4.31 -9.49
N PRO A 103 -0.84 5.01 -9.68
CA PRO A 103 -2.03 4.40 -10.27
C PRO A 103 -1.73 3.81 -11.65
N LEU A 104 -2.41 2.73 -11.98
CA LEU A 104 -2.39 2.17 -13.32
C LEU A 104 -3.00 3.18 -14.30
N ALA A 105 -2.58 3.11 -15.57
CA ALA A 105 -3.05 4.03 -16.60
C ALA A 105 -4.57 3.97 -16.79
N THR A 106 -5.16 2.79 -16.60
CA THR A 106 -6.61 2.61 -16.67
C THR A 106 -7.04 1.62 -15.59
N THR A 107 -7.95 2.04 -14.73
CA THR A 107 -8.50 1.19 -13.68
C THR A 107 -10.01 1.39 -13.63
N TYR A 108 -10.74 0.30 -13.69
CA TYR A 108 -12.20 0.32 -13.58
C TYR A 108 -12.59 0.03 -12.13
N LEU A 109 -13.29 0.96 -11.52
CA LEU A 109 -13.74 0.86 -10.14
C LEU A 109 -15.26 0.74 -10.12
N THR A 110 -15.77 -0.15 -9.29
CA THR A 110 -17.20 -0.26 -9.01
C THR A 110 -17.52 0.50 -7.73
N LEU A 111 -18.39 1.46 -7.81
CA LEU A 111 -18.80 2.26 -6.68
C LEU A 111 -20.00 1.65 -5.96
#